data_0db190882973623d5d4429cad490b76a
#
_entry.id   0db190882973623d5d4429cad490b76a
#
_cell.length_a   1.000
_cell.length_b   1.000
_cell.length_c   1.000
_cell.angle_alpha   90.00
_cell.angle_beta   90.00
_cell.angle_gamma   90.00
#
_symmetry.space_group_name_H-M   'P 1'
#
loop_
_entity.id
_entity.type
_entity.pdbx_description
1 polymer ?
#
loop_
_entity_poly.entity_id
_entity_poly.type
_entity_poly.pdbx_seq_one_letter_code
_entity_poly.pdbx_strand_id
1 'polypeptide(L)'
;LYCVPTGFSINTLVGRTEDVGEKSGWTMADVKALCDKYPDASLFANATRGTVLNALLSYDFDSYVDWENGVCHFDQEEFKQLLEMVAKYPSDDEFDWEKDYVAEPKAFRSHTALLGTMYISDVTDYQVEEKLFDAPITAIGYPTDGSRSGVAASISGGVCINTASKNKDACWEFIEYTLVNNKIDSIFMYGFPVRKADFDALIEKKLAEKDSSYGYSWDDVEITVEGTTQEDVDKLKDLISRVDGISVNQQDSNLMNIITEEAEAYFKGQKSLDDVTSIIQSRATIYVNENK
;
A
#
# COMPACT_ATOMS: atom_id res chain seq x y z
N LEU A 1 24.98 -1.80 3.15
CA LEU A 1 24.01 -1.84 2.07
C LEU A 1 23.75 -3.30 1.70
N TYR A 2 22.52 -3.78 1.87
CA TYR A 2 22.17 -5.17 1.60
C TYR A 2 21.67 -5.38 0.17
N CYS A 3 21.08 -4.35 -0.44
CA CYS A 3 20.51 -4.39 -1.77
C CYS A 3 20.65 -3.02 -2.44
N VAL A 4 20.90 -3.02 -3.75
CA VAL A 4 20.85 -1.82 -4.60
C VAL A 4 19.53 -1.88 -5.35
N PRO A 5 18.57 -0.99 -5.06
CA PRO A 5 17.30 -0.95 -5.78
C PRO A 5 17.52 -0.50 -7.22
N THR A 6 16.76 -1.08 -8.14
CA THR A 6 16.79 -0.70 -9.57
C THR A 6 15.61 0.15 -9.98
N GLY A 7 14.47 -0.03 -9.31
CA GLY A 7 13.25 0.71 -9.54
C GLY A 7 12.43 0.87 -8.26
N PHE A 8 11.40 1.70 -8.31
CA PHE A 8 10.43 1.88 -7.25
C PHE A 8 9.02 2.13 -7.81
N SER A 9 8.04 1.87 -6.99
CA SER A 9 6.65 2.26 -7.17
C SER A 9 6.14 2.95 -5.91
N ILE A 10 4.96 3.55 -5.98
CA ILE A 10 4.35 4.23 -4.84
C ILE A 10 3.07 3.50 -4.45
N ASN A 11 2.83 3.39 -3.17
CA ASN A 11 1.60 2.84 -2.61
C ASN A 11 0.96 3.87 -1.69
N THR A 12 -0.35 4.01 -1.79
CA THR A 12 -1.14 4.92 -0.96
C THR A 12 -2.60 4.49 -0.93
N LEU A 13 -3.35 4.97 0.04
CA LEU A 13 -4.81 4.92 -0.02
C LEU A 13 -5.33 6.16 -0.73
N VAL A 14 -6.43 5.98 -1.47
CA VAL A 14 -7.14 7.06 -2.16
C VAL A 14 -8.63 6.98 -1.86
N GLY A 15 -9.29 8.13 -1.92
CA GLY A 15 -10.73 8.24 -1.86
C GLY A 15 -11.22 9.44 -2.65
N ARG A 16 -12.54 9.53 -2.87
CA ARG A 16 -13.14 10.71 -3.50
C ARG A 16 -12.80 11.95 -2.69
N THR A 17 -12.30 13.00 -3.34
CA THR A 17 -11.95 14.27 -2.66
C THR A 17 -13.11 14.86 -1.86
N GLU A 18 -14.36 14.71 -2.33
CA GLU A 18 -15.56 15.15 -1.61
C GLU A 18 -15.79 14.44 -0.28
N ASP A 19 -15.31 13.20 -0.15
CA ASP A 19 -15.47 12.37 1.04
C ASP A 19 -14.32 12.53 2.02
N VAL A 20 -13.10 12.50 1.50
CA VAL A 20 -11.87 12.45 2.29
C VAL A 20 -11.20 13.81 2.45
N GLY A 21 -11.60 14.81 1.66
CA GLY A 21 -10.95 16.14 1.61
C GLY A 21 -9.62 16.10 0.87
N GLU A 22 -8.86 17.20 0.96
CA GLU A 22 -7.57 17.36 0.29
C GLU A 22 -6.36 17.05 1.20
N LYS A 23 -6.63 16.64 2.46
CA LYS A 23 -5.59 16.41 3.47
C LYS A 23 -5.01 14.99 3.32
N SER A 24 -3.69 14.88 3.31
CA SER A 24 -2.95 13.64 3.55
C SER A 24 -2.55 13.48 5.02
N GLY A 25 -1.94 12.36 5.37
CA GLY A 25 -1.50 12.08 6.74
C GLY A 25 -2.68 11.72 7.64
N TRP A 26 -3.47 10.76 7.21
CA TRP A 26 -4.61 10.25 7.95
C TRP A 26 -4.19 9.44 9.16
N THR A 27 -5.05 9.49 10.17
CA THR A 27 -4.97 8.67 11.39
C THR A 27 -6.09 7.62 11.38
N MET A 28 -6.03 6.63 12.26
CA MET A 28 -7.14 5.69 12.47
C MET A 28 -8.43 6.41 12.90
N ALA A 29 -8.33 7.55 13.58
CA ALA A 29 -9.50 8.36 13.92
C ALA A 29 -10.16 8.99 12.69
N ASP A 30 -9.38 9.40 11.67
CA ASP A 30 -9.91 9.90 10.40
C ASP A 30 -10.62 8.78 9.63
N VAL A 31 -10.04 7.58 9.58
CA VAL A 31 -10.66 6.39 8.96
C VAL A 31 -11.99 6.06 9.65
N LYS A 32 -11.99 6.06 10.99
CA LYS A 32 -13.23 5.83 11.76
C LYS A 32 -14.27 6.89 11.47
N ALA A 33 -13.90 8.17 11.42
CA ALA A 33 -14.81 9.26 11.11
C ALA A 33 -15.44 9.12 9.70
N LEU A 34 -14.66 8.64 8.71
CA LEU A 34 -15.18 8.32 7.39
C LEU A 34 -16.22 7.19 7.45
N CYS A 35 -15.93 6.10 8.16
CA CYS A 35 -16.88 4.99 8.33
C CYS A 35 -18.16 5.45 9.07
N ASP A 36 -18.02 6.29 10.08
CA ASP A 36 -19.18 6.82 10.83
C ASP A 36 -20.04 7.77 9.97
N LYS A 37 -19.43 8.49 9.03
CA LYS A 37 -20.13 9.35 8.05
C LYS A 37 -20.93 8.54 7.03
N TYR A 38 -20.45 7.35 6.66
CA TYR A 38 -21.04 6.48 5.64
C TYR A 38 -21.28 5.06 6.20
N PRO A 39 -22.21 4.88 7.13
CA PRO A 39 -22.37 3.61 7.86
C PRO A 39 -22.81 2.42 7.00
N ASP A 40 -23.40 2.68 5.83
CA ASP A 40 -23.87 1.66 4.89
C ASP A 40 -22.83 1.30 3.82
N ALA A 41 -21.70 2.03 3.76
CA ALA A 41 -20.62 1.77 2.82
C ALA A 41 -19.49 0.96 3.48
N SER A 42 -18.81 0.18 2.66
CA SER A 42 -17.59 -0.53 3.04
C SER A 42 -16.36 0.40 2.90
N LEU A 43 -15.33 0.16 3.68
CA LEU A 43 -14.08 0.91 3.53
C LEU A 43 -13.43 0.62 2.17
N PHE A 44 -13.37 -0.65 1.80
CA PHE A 44 -12.84 -1.12 0.51
C PHE A 44 -13.88 -1.95 -0.25
N ALA A 45 -13.74 -2.07 -1.56
CA ALA A 45 -14.49 -3.04 -2.34
C ALA A 45 -14.14 -4.46 -1.91
N ASN A 46 -15.15 -5.33 -1.87
CA ASN A 46 -15.00 -6.75 -1.50
C ASN A 46 -14.22 -6.96 -0.18
N ALA A 47 -14.48 -6.09 0.79
CA ALA A 47 -13.75 -6.06 2.04
C ALA A 47 -14.06 -7.28 2.90
N THR A 48 -13.01 -7.98 3.33
CA THR A 48 -13.02 -9.01 4.34
C THR A 48 -12.16 -8.57 5.53
N ARG A 49 -12.22 -9.30 6.65
CA ARG A 49 -11.37 -9.03 7.82
C ARG A 49 -9.89 -9.05 7.44
N GLY A 50 -9.48 -10.03 6.64
CA GLY A 50 -8.09 -10.16 6.18
C GLY A 50 -7.65 -9.00 5.31
N THR A 51 -8.44 -8.62 4.31
CA THR A 51 -8.10 -7.53 3.39
C THR A 51 -8.04 -6.17 4.10
N VAL A 52 -9.00 -5.86 4.99
CA VAL A 52 -9.00 -4.60 5.74
C VAL A 52 -7.84 -4.53 6.73
N LEU A 53 -7.60 -5.61 7.49
CA LEU A 53 -6.50 -5.68 8.45
C LEU A 53 -5.15 -5.48 7.74
N ASN A 54 -4.94 -6.20 6.63
CA ASN A 54 -3.72 -6.06 5.84
C ASN A 54 -3.56 -4.63 5.30
N ALA A 55 -4.59 -4.05 4.70
CA ALA A 55 -4.51 -2.71 4.11
C ALA A 55 -4.16 -1.65 5.16
N LEU A 56 -4.71 -1.73 6.37
CA LEU A 56 -4.51 -0.73 7.40
C LEU A 56 -3.22 -0.92 8.22
N LEU A 57 -2.68 -2.16 8.29
CA LEU A 57 -1.41 -2.44 8.97
C LEU A 57 -0.18 -2.34 8.07
N SER A 58 -0.34 -2.47 6.74
CA SER A 58 0.79 -2.68 5.81
C SER A 58 1.87 -1.60 5.86
N TYR A 59 1.47 -0.36 6.11
CA TYR A 59 2.40 0.77 6.11
C TYR A 59 3.02 1.02 7.48
N ASP A 60 2.23 0.97 8.53
CA ASP A 60 2.64 1.40 9.87
C ASP A 60 2.92 0.23 10.82
N PHE A 61 3.22 -0.93 10.26
CA PHE A 61 3.51 -2.14 11.05
C PHE A 61 4.70 -1.92 12.00
N ASP A 62 5.71 -1.17 11.54
CA ASP A 62 6.89 -0.85 12.35
C ASP A 62 6.59 0.06 13.55
N SER A 63 5.45 0.75 13.59
CA SER A 63 5.04 1.48 14.79
C SER A 63 4.57 0.56 15.92
N TYR A 64 4.16 -0.66 15.57
CA TYR A 64 3.79 -1.69 16.53
C TYR A 64 4.94 -2.59 16.93
N VAL A 65 6.09 -2.54 16.24
CA VAL A 65 7.22 -3.46 16.47
C VAL A 65 8.56 -2.74 16.44
N ASP A 66 9.21 -2.64 17.60
CA ASP A 66 10.59 -2.20 17.72
C ASP A 66 11.51 -3.44 17.70
N TRP A 67 11.98 -3.79 16.52
CA TRP A 67 12.88 -4.92 16.31
C TRP A 67 14.20 -4.76 17.04
N GLU A 68 14.74 -3.54 17.14
CA GLU A 68 16.04 -3.27 17.78
C GLU A 68 15.98 -3.57 19.28
N ASN A 69 14.93 -3.09 19.95
CA ASN A 69 14.77 -3.26 21.39
C ASN A 69 13.96 -4.53 21.75
N GLY A 70 13.30 -5.17 20.76
CA GLY A 70 12.48 -6.36 20.99
C GLY A 70 11.18 -6.04 21.73
N VAL A 71 10.57 -4.90 21.43
CA VAL A 71 9.34 -4.42 22.05
C VAL A 71 8.21 -4.39 21.04
N CYS A 72 7.01 -4.82 21.46
CA CYS A 72 5.79 -4.69 20.67
C CYS A 72 4.77 -3.79 21.36
N HIS A 73 3.79 -3.28 20.62
CA HIS A 73 2.78 -2.33 21.05
C HIS A 73 1.37 -2.70 20.57
N PHE A 74 1.05 -4.01 20.56
CA PHE A 74 -0.27 -4.52 20.12
C PHE A 74 -1.37 -4.47 21.20
N ASP A 75 -1.07 -3.99 22.39
CA ASP A 75 -2.03 -3.80 23.48
C ASP A 75 -2.53 -2.35 23.60
N GLN A 76 -2.08 -1.46 22.71
CA GLN A 76 -2.47 -0.05 22.68
C GLN A 76 -3.87 0.16 22.10
N GLU A 77 -4.46 1.30 22.43
CA GLU A 77 -5.84 1.65 22.06
C GLU A 77 -6.05 1.73 20.55
N GLU A 78 -5.04 2.21 19.81
CA GLU A 78 -5.09 2.32 18.34
C GLU A 78 -5.24 0.94 17.69
N PHE A 79 -4.53 -0.07 18.17
CA PHE A 79 -4.65 -1.44 17.67
C PHE A 79 -5.98 -2.08 18.05
N LYS A 80 -6.52 -1.78 19.24
CA LYS A 80 -7.84 -2.22 19.65
C LYS A 80 -8.93 -1.65 18.73
N GLN A 81 -8.86 -0.35 18.44
CA GLN A 81 -9.80 0.31 17.52
C GLN A 81 -9.73 -0.28 16.10
N LEU A 82 -8.53 -0.64 15.64
CA LEU A 82 -8.36 -1.35 14.37
C LEU A 82 -9.09 -2.69 14.40
N LEU A 83 -8.92 -3.53 15.43
CA LEU A 83 -9.59 -4.82 15.52
C LEU A 83 -11.12 -4.67 15.64
N GLU A 84 -11.62 -3.67 16.38
CA GLU A 84 -13.06 -3.36 16.46
C GLU A 84 -13.64 -2.97 15.08
N MET A 85 -12.89 -2.22 14.30
CA MET A 85 -13.28 -1.86 12.93
C MET A 85 -13.31 -3.09 12.03
N VAL A 86 -12.25 -3.90 12.06
CA VAL A 86 -12.12 -5.11 11.26
C VAL A 86 -13.22 -6.14 11.59
N ALA A 87 -13.63 -6.23 12.85
CA ALA A 87 -14.68 -7.15 13.31
C ALA A 87 -16.02 -6.97 12.59
N LYS A 88 -16.27 -5.81 11.97
CA LYS A 88 -17.52 -5.51 11.25
C LYS A 88 -17.61 -6.20 9.89
N TYR A 89 -16.49 -6.70 9.36
CA TYR A 89 -16.42 -7.34 8.04
C TYR A 89 -16.57 -8.86 8.14
N PRO A 90 -17.03 -9.52 7.06
CA PRO A 90 -17.05 -10.97 7.00
C PRO A 90 -15.62 -11.54 7.08
N SER A 91 -15.47 -12.79 7.55
CA SER A 91 -14.23 -13.51 7.38
C SER A 91 -13.99 -13.84 5.90
N ASP A 92 -12.74 -14.16 5.54
CA ASP A 92 -12.40 -14.55 4.17
C ASP A 92 -13.18 -15.80 3.71
N ASP A 93 -13.50 -16.71 4.65
CA ASP A 93 -14.28 -17.92 4.38
C ASP A 93 -15.80 -17.64 4.25
N GLU A 94 -16.31 -16.56 4.85
CA GLU A 94 -17.72 -16.16 4.79
C GLU A 94 -18.03 -15.36 3.51
N PHE A 95 -17.02 -14.76 2.87
CA PHE A 95 -17.20 -13.99 1.65
C PHE A 95 -17.35 -14.92 0.45
N ASP A 96 -18.50 -14.90 -0.19
CA ASP A 96 -18.80 -15.72 -1.38
C ASP A 96 -18.40 -14.97 -2.66
N TRP A 97 -17.21 -15.23 -3.17
CA TRP A 97 -16.65 -14.58 -4.35
C TRP A 97 -17.50 -14.72 -5.62
N GLU A 98 -18.39 -15.72 -5.69
CA GLU A 98 -19.29 -15.87 -6.84
C GLU A 98 -20.54 -14.99 -6.72
N LYS A 99 -20.98 -14.67 -5.50
CA LYS A 99 -22.23 -13.93 -5.25
C LYS A 99 -22.01 -12.50 -4.78
N ASP A 100 -20.98 -12.30 -3.92
CA ASP A 100 -20.79 -11.04 -3.21
C ASP A 100 -19.80 -10.12 -3.90
N TYR A 101 -19.04 -10.65 -4.89
CA TYR A 101 -18.05 -9.86 -5.64
C TYR A 101 -18.71 -8.72 -6.40
N VAL A 102 -18.15 -7.54 -6.21
CA VAL A 102 -18.48 -6.32 -6.96
C VAL A 102 -17.20 -5.74 -7.55
N ALA A 103 -17.19 -5.49 -8.86
CA ALA A 103 -16.06 -4.82 -9.50
C ALA A 103 -15.74 -3.48 -8.81
N GLU A 104 -14.48 -3.23 -8.49
CA GLU A 104 -14.04 -2.01 -7.78
C GLU A 104 -14.61 -0.71 -8.40
N PRO A 105 -14.56 -0.50 -9.73
CA PRO A 105 -15.13 0.72 -10.32
C PRO A 105 -16.62 0.88 -10.04
N LYS A 106 -17.36 -0.23 -9.99
CA LYS A 106 -18.80 -0.18 -9.65
C LYS A 106 -19.00 0.19 -8.20
N ALA A 107 -18.21 -0.42 -7.29
CA ALA A 107 -18.28 -0.13 -5.87
C ALA A 107 -17.92 1.33 -5.58
N PHE A 108 -16.89 1.88 -6.23
CA PHE A 108 -16.51 3.28 -6.10
C PHE A 108 -17.58 4.23 -6.66
N ARG A 109 -18.07 3.97 -7.88
CA ARG A 109 -19.08 4.83 -8.53
C ARG A 109 -20.44 4.80 -7.84
N SER A 110 -20.82 3.67 -7.26
CA SER A 110 -22.04 3.54 -6.47
C SER A 110 -21.91 4.00 -5.02
N HIS A 111 -20.71 4.39 -4.59
CA HIS A 111 -20.40 4.82 -3.22
C HIS A 111 -20.62 3.71 -2.18
N THR A 112 -20.52 2.45 -2.60
CA THR A 112 -20.57 1.29 -1.68
C THR A 112 -19.19 0.91 -1.15
N ALA A 113 -18.11 1.41 -1.78
CA ALA A 113 -16.74 1.41 -1.26
C ALA A 113 -16.17 2.83 -1.27
N LEU A 114 -15.49 3.21 -0.20
CA LEU A 114 -15.05 4.58 0.05
C LEU A 114 -13.60 4.82 -0.33
N LEU A 115 -12.74 3.83 -0.15
CA LEU A 115 -11.30 3.92 -0.39
C LEU A 115 -10.84 2.85 -1.38
N GLY A 116 -9.79 3.16 -2.11
CA GLY A 116 -9.01 2.24 -2.92
C GLY A 116 -7.55 2.18 -2.45
N THR A 117 -6.87 1.09 -2.76
CA THR A 117 -5.42 0.98 -2.64
C THR A 117 -4.80 1.32 -3.98
N MET A 118 -4.07 2.43 -4.07
CA MET A 118 -3.46 2.86 -5.30
C MET A 118 -1.98 2.44 -5.36
N TYR A 119 -1.62 1.72 -6.41
CA TYR A 119 -0.25 1.33 -6.75
C TYR A 119 0.17 2.09 -8.00
N ILE A 120 1.19 2.95 -7.87
CA ILE A 120 1.65 3.81 -8.96
C ILE A 120 3.01 3.33 -9.44
N SER A 121 3.05 2.88 -10.67
CA SER A 121 4.23 2.37 -11.39
C SER A 121 4.41 3.02 -12.76
N ASP A 122 3.41 3.75 -13.23
CA ASP A 122 3.42 4.57 -14.44
C ASP A 122 2.86 5.97 -14.16
N VAL A 123 3.22 6.95 -15.00
CA VAL A 123 2.81 8.35 -14.85
C VAL A 123 1.30 8.52 -14.98
N THR A 124 0.66 7.62 -15.73
CA THR A 124 -0.80 7.66 -16.00
C THR A 124 -1.64 6.88 -14.99
N ASP A 125 -1.03 6.19 -14.02
CA ASP A 125 -1.78 5.39 -13.03
C ASP A 125 -2.75 6.24 -12.20
N TYR A 126 -2.41 7.52 -11.94
CA TYR A 126 -3.32 8.43 -11.27
C TYR A 126 -4.59 8.70 -12.09
N GLN A 127 -4.46 8.86 -13.42
CA GLN A 127 -5.63 8.99 -14.31
C GLN A 127 -6.50 7.72 -14.29
N VAL A 128 -5.88 6.53 -14.24
CA VAL A 128 -6.62 5.27 -14.12
C VAL A 128 -7.52 5.32 -12.89
N GLU A 129 -6.96 5.65 -11.74
CA GLU A 129 -7.72 5.71 -10.48
C GLU A 129 -8.84 6.77 -10.53
N GLU A 130 -8.59 7.98 -11.02
CA GLU A 130 -9.64 9.00 -11.19
C GLU A 130 -10.80 8.49 -12.04
N LYS A 131 -10.49 7.72 -13.10
CA LYS A 131 -11.52 7.14 -13.97
C LYS A 131 -12.23 5.94 -13.36
N LEU A 132 -11.57 5.16 -12.49
CA LEU A 132 -12.23 4.10 -11.73
C LEU A 132 -13.26 4.67 -10.74
N PHE A 133 -12.91 5.75 -10.05
CA PHE A 133 -13.82 6.48 -9.17
C PHE A 133 -14.88 7.32 -9.93
N ASP A 134 -14.62 7.67 -11.18
CA ASP A 134 -15.40 8.65 -11.96
C ASP A 134 -15.59 9.98 -11.20
N ALA A 135 -14.56 10.43 -10.51
CA ALA A 135 -14.54 11.63 -9.67
C ALA A 135 -13.11 12.07 -9.38
N PRO A 136 -12.90 13.33 -8.96
CA PRO A 136 -11.64 13.75 -8.36
C PRO A 136 -11.31 12.92 -7.12
N ILE A 137 -10.06 12.50 -7.00
CA ILE A 137 -9.56 11.69 -5.87
C ILE A 137 -8.45 12.40 -5.12
N THR A 138 -8.28 12.06 -3.87
CA THR A 138 -7.16 12.48 -3.03
C THR A 138 -6.40 11.27 -2.54
N ALA A 139 -5.09 11.26 -2.75
CA ALA A 139 -4.17 10.32 -2.13
C ALA A 139 -3.96 10.73 -0.66
N ILE A 140 -4.63 10.03 0.24
CA ILE A 140 -4.68 10.35 1.68
C ILE A 140 -3.54 9.74 2.48
N GLY A 141 -2.86 8.72 1.92
CA GLY A 141 -1.87 7.91 2.63
C GLY A 141 -2.50 6.79 3.46
N TYR A 142 -1.67 5.87 3.90
CA TYR A 142 -2.06 4.90 4.92
C TYR A 142 -2.18 5.59 6.29
N PRO A 143 -3.06 5.12 7.18
CA PRO A 143 -3.17 5.69 8.52
C PRO A 143 -1.85 5.60 9.29
N THR A 144 -1.50 6.70 9.96
CA THR A 144 -0.32 6.82 10.83
C THR A 144 -0.73 7.52 12.12
N ASP A 145 0.22 7.93 12.95
CA ASP A 145 0.01 8.80 14.11
C ASP A 145 -0.31 10.27 13.72
N GLY A 146 -0.41 10.56 12.41
CA GLY A 146 -0.65 11.89 11.87
C GLY A 146 0.61 12.75 11.70
N SER A 147 1.78 12.27 12.09
CA SER A 147 3.05 12.97 11.89
C SER A 147 3.66 12.75 10.50
N ARG A 148 3.17 11.71 9.80
CA ARG A 148 3.64 11.28 8.48
C ARG A 148 2.52 11.35 7.45
N SER A 149 2.90 11.40 6.19
CA SER A 149 1.95 11.44 5.06
C SER A 149 1.24 10.11 4.82
N GLY A 150 1.86 8.99 5.22
CA GLY A 150 1.39 7.65 4.95
C GLY A 150 1.61 7.18 3.50
N VAL A 151 2.37 7.91 2.70
CA VAL A 151 2.72 7.50 1.33
C VAL A 151 3.97 6.65 1.36
N ALA A 152 3.89 5.43 0.83
CA ALA A 152 4.99 4.48 0.84
C ALA A 152 5.63 4.31 -0.53
N ALA A 153 6.95 4.14 -0.58
CA ALA A 153 7.62 3.56 -1.74
C ALA A 153 7.79 2.05 -1.58
N SER A 154 7.54 1.29 -2.64
CA SER A 154 7.96 -0.10 -2.75
C SER A 154 9.18 -0.20 -3.65
N ILE A 155 10.17 -0.97 -3.24
CA ILE A 155 11.34 -1.26 -4.06
C ILE A 155 10.95 -2.30 -5.10
N SER A 156 11.03 -1.92 -6.38
CA SER A 156 10.78 -2.79 -7.52
C SER A 156 12.10 -3.31 -8.06
N GLY A 157 12.41 -4.55 -7.74
CA GLY A 157 13.68 -5.14 -8.10
C GLY A 157 14.84 -4.66 -7.24
N GLY A 158 15.84 -5.50 -7.12
CA GLY A 158 17.05 -5.17 -6.38
C GLY A 158 18.14 -6.18 -6.64
N VAL A 159 19.37 -5.71 -6.66
CA VAL A 159 20.55 -6.54 -6.90
C VAL A 159 21.42 -6.55 -5.64
N CYS A 160 21.79 -7.78 -5.22
CA CYS A 160 22.63 -8.00 -4.05
C CYS A 160 23.91 -8.73 -4.44
N ILE A 161 24.98 -8.47 -3.71
CA ILE A 161 26.23 -9.24 -3.85
C ILE A 161 26.27 -10.25 -2.71
N ASN A 162 26.35 -11.53 -3.07
CA ASN A 162 26.54 -12.59 -2.07
C ASN A 162 27.88 -12.38 -1.35
N THR A 163 27.87 -12.37 -0.02
CA THR A 163 29.05 -12.18 0.81
C THR A 163 30.12 -13.24 0.58
N ALA A 164 29.74 -14.46 0.17
CA ALA A 164 30.63 -15.56 -0.17
C ALA A 164 31.22 -15.47 -1.59
N SER A 165 30.79 -14.48 -2.42
CA SER A 165 31.33 -14.31 -3.77
C SER A 165 32.82 -14.02 -3.72
N LYS A 166 33.58 -14.69 -4.57
CA LYS A 166 35.01 -14.45 -4.80
C LYS A 166 35.28 -13.37 -5.86
N ASN A 167 34.22 -12.91 -6.55
CA ASN A 167 34.29 -11.95 -7.65
C ASN A 167 33.48 -10.69 -7.34
N LYS A 168 33.58 -10.14 -6.13
CA LYS A 168 32.76 -9.01 -5.66
C LYS A 168 32.92 -7.76 -6.53
N ASP A 169 34.14 -7.49 -7.00
CA ASP A 169 34.42 -6.34 -7.85
C ASP A 169 33.69 -6.48 -9.20
N ALA A 170 33.76 -7.63 -9.85
CA ALA A 170 33.00 -7.89 -11.08
C ALA A 170 31.49 -7.86 -10.87
N CYS A 171 31.00 -8.31 -9.71
CA CYS A 171 29.58 -8.16 -9.35
C CYS A 171 29.19 -6.69 -9.22
N TRP A 172 30.08 -5.87 -8.62
CA TRP A 172 29.82 -4.44 -8.48
C TRP A 172 29.85 -3.73 -9.85
N GLU A 173 30.80 -4.03 -10.71
CA GLU A 173 30.84 -3.51 -12.07
C GLU A 173 29.57 -3.85 -12.86
N PHE A 174 29.01 -5.06 -12.66
CA PHE A 174 27.74 -5.45 -13.27
C PHE A 174 26.58 -4.60 -12.72
N ILE A 175 26.50 -4.40 -11.40
CA ILE A 175 25.48 -3.56 -10.77
C ILE A 175 25.59 -2.12 -11.28
N GLU A 176 26.78 -1.55 -11.29
CA GLU A 176 27.04 -0.21 -11.81
C GLU A 176 26.65 -0.11 -13.29
N TYR A 177 27.02 -1.10 -14.09
CA TYR A 177 26.61 -1.15 -15.49
C TYR A 177 25.10 -1.17 -15.67
N THR A 178 24.38 -1.97 -14.88
CA THR A 178 22.91 -2.05 -14.95
C THR A 178 22.25 -0.74 -14.56
N LEU A 179 22.77 -0.06 -13.54
CA LEU A 179 22.25 1.22 -13.08
C LEU A 179 22.54 2.37 -14.05
N VAL A 180 23.78 2.40 -14.63
CA VAL A 180 24.22 3.55 -15.44
C VAL A 180 23.75 3.44 -16.89
N ASN A 181 23.72 2.25 -17.45
CA ASN A 181 23.46 2.09 -18.88
C ASN A 181 21.98 1.86 -19.22
N ASN A 182 21.14 1.59 -18.22
CA ASN A 182 19.68 1.41 -18.33
C ASN A 182 19.23 0.63 -19.60
N LYS A 183 20.14 -0.22 -20.14
CA LYS A 183 19.91 -1.00 -21.37
C LYS A 183 19.29 -2.37 -21.09
N ILE A 184 19.12 -2.71 -19.82
CA ILE A 184 18.31 -3.85 -19.41
C ILE A 184 16.88 -3.33 -19.29
N ASP A 185 16.37 -2.79 -20.39
CA ASP A 185 14.96 -2.49 -20.56
C ASP A 185 14.18 -3.73 -20.17
N SER A 186 13.34 -3.62 -19.18
CA SER A 186 12.25 -4.52 -18.88
C SER A 186 12.46 -5.79 -18.03
N ILE A 187 13.64 -6.34 -17.85
CA ILE A 187 13.77 -7.59 -17.07
C ILE A 187 13.87 -7.33 -15.55
N PHE A 188 14.36 -6.14 -15.16
CA PHE A 188 14.62 -5.80 -13.74
C PHE A 188 13.96 -4.52 -13.24
N MET A 189 13.20 -3.81 -14.07
CA MET A 189 12.53 -2.57 -13.68
C MET A 189 11.01 -2.66 -13.86
N TYR A 190 10.32 -2.78 -12.74
CA TYR A 190 8.91 -2.43 -12.64
C TYR A 190 8.82 -1.07 -11.95
N GLY A 191 8.02 -0.15 -12.50
CA GLY A 191 7.83 1.17 -11.96
C GLY A 191 8.88 2.19 -12.40
N PHE A 192 9.22 3.11 -11.52
CA PHE A 192 10.08 4.24 -11.82
C PHE A 192 11.56 3.92 -11.56
N PRO A 193 12.48 4.41 -12.43
CA PRO A 193 13.89 4.23 -12.19
C PRO A 193 14.36 5.05 -10.97
N VAL A 194 15.29 4.47 -10.18
CA VAL A 194 15.83 5.16 -8.99
C VAL A 194 16.80 6.29 -9.33
N ARG A 195 17.41 6.26 -10.54
CA ARG A 195 18.29 7.34 -10.97
C ARG A 195 17.48 8.52 -11.48
N LYS A 196 17.72 9.70 -10.90
CA LYS A 196 17.02 10.91 -11.27
C LYS A 196 17.09 11.23 -12.77
N ALA A 197 18.27 11.08 -13.40
CA ALA A 197 18.42 11.33 -14.82
C ALA A 197 17.56 10.41 -15.70
N ASP A 198 17.41 9.14 -15.29
CA ASP A 198 16.57 8.17 -16.01
C ASP A 198 15.09 8.44 -15.76
N PHE A 199 14.73 8.85 -14.55
CA PHE A 199 13.37 9.30 -14.23
C PHE A 199 13.00 10.55 -15.05
N ASP A 200 13.86 11.56 -15.11
CA ASP A 200 13.62 12.76 -15.90
C ASP A 200 13.48 12.41 -17.41
N ALA A 201 14.32 11.51 -17.95
CA ALA A 201 14.21 11.04 -19.32
C ALA A 201 12.92 10.24 -19.58
N LEU A 202 12.46 9.44 -18.61
CA LEU A 202 11.17 8.75 -18.69
C LEU A 202 10.02 9.76 -18.78
N ILE A 203 10.01 10.78 -17.92
CA ILE A 203 9.01 11.84 -17.94
C ILE A 203 8.98 12.58 -19.28
N GLU A 204 10.15 12.97 -19.81
CA GLU A 204 10.24 13.62 -21.13
C GLU A 204 9.67 12.74 -22.25
N LYS A 205 9.98 11.43 -22.24
CA LYS A 205 9.43 10.46 -23.18
C LYS A 205 7.93 10.37 -23.09
N LYS A 206 7.38 10.23 -21.87
CA LYS A 206 5.93 10.14 -21.63
C LYS A 206 5.19 11.40 -22.08
N LEU A 207 5.73 12.59 -21.79
CA LEU A 207 5.17 13.85 -22.27
C LEU A 207 5.21 14.00 -23.79
N ALA A 208 6.19 13.38 -24.49
CA ALA A 208 6.23 13.36 -25.95
C ALA A 208 5.14 12.47 -26.57
N GLU A 209 4.62 11.51 -25.81
CA GLU A 209 3.53 10.59 -26.21
C GLU A 209 2.13 11.11 -25.82
N LYS A 210 2.00 12.40 -25.52
CA LYS A 210 0.76 13.04 -25.05
C LYS A 210 -0.48 12.86 -25.94
N ASP A 211 -0.29 12.61 -27.22
CA ASP A 211 -1.37 12.40 -28.20
C ASP A 211 -1.76 10.90 -28.31
N SER A 212 -1.18 10.04 -27.46
CA SER A 212 -1.57 8.64 -27.38
C SER A 212 -2.79 8.47 -26.48
N SER A 213 -3.51 7.38 -26.67
CA SER A 213 -4.52 6.92 -25.72
C SER A 213 -4.60 5.39 -25.78
N TYR A 214 -5.01 4.78 -24.70
CA TYR A 214 -5.27 3.34 -24.66
C TYR A 214 -6.50 3.02 -23.81
N GLY A 215 -7.20 1.96 -24.25
CA GLY A 215 -8.34 1.43 -23.51
C GLY A 215 -7.88 0.53 -22.39
N TYR A 216 -8.51 0.65 -21.25
CA TYR A 216 -8.34 -0.22 -20.11
C TYR A 216 -9.69 -0.80 -19.71
N SER A 217 -9.78 -2.11 -19.57
CA SER A 217 -11.02 -2.79 -19.19
C SER A 217 -10.85 -3.38 -17.79
N TRP A 218 -11.77 -3.05 -16.91
CA TRP A 218 -11.86 -3.62 -15.56
C TRP A 218 -13.24 -4.25 -15.43
N ASP A 219 -13.31 -5.56 -15.55
CA ASP A 219 -14.54 -6.32 -15.72
C ASP A 219 -15.39 -5.77 -16.89
N ASP A 220 -16.57 -5.23 -16.60
CA ASP A 220 -17.47 -4.62 -17.57
C ASP A 220 -17.38 -3.08 -17.62
N VAL A 221 -16.42 -2.49 -16.92
CA VAL A 221 -16.14 -1.05 -16.97
C VAL A 221 -14.97 -0.77 -17.89
N GLU A 222 -15.23 -0.09 -18.99
CA GLU A 222 -14.21 0.39 -19.91
C GLU A 222 -13.84 1.83 -19.57
N ILE A 223 -12.56 2.12 -19.52
CA ILE A 223 -12.02 3.47 -19.36
C ILE A 223 -11.01 3.75 -20.46
N THR A 224 -10.89 5.01 -20.84
CA THR A 224 -9.83 5.48 -21.73
C THR A 224 -8.85 6.31 -20.94
N VAL A 225 -7.58 5.94 -21.02
CA VAL A 225 -6.46 6.67 -20.43
C VAL A 225 -5.82 7.48 -21.56
N GLU A 226 -5.73 8.77 -21.33
CA GLU A 226 -5.12 9.69 -22.30
C GLU A 226 -3.60 9.74 -22.10
N GLY A 227 -2.89 10.23 -23.10
CA GLY A 227 -1.44 10.41 -23.01
C GLY A 227 -1.07 11.38 -21.88
N THR A 228 0.12 11.18 -21.34
CA THR A 228 0.64 11.92 -20.17
C THR A 228 0.61 13.43 -20.39
N THR A 229 0.00 14.13 -19.44
CA THR A 229 -0.02 15.60 -19.36
C THR A 229 1.00 16.12 -18.33
N GLN A 230 1.24 17.43 -18.33
CA GLN A 230 2.05 18.05 -17.29
C GLN A 230 1.39 17.92 -15.92
N GLU A 231 0.06 17.95 -15.85
CA GLU A 231 -0.70 17.78 -14.61
C GLU A 231 -0.45 16.38 -13.99
N ASP A 232 -0.43 15.31 -14.80
CA ASP A 232 -0.11 13.97 -14.32
C ASP A 232 1.29 13.88 -13.73
N VAL A 233 2.24 14.53 -14.39
CA VAL A 233 3.63 14.62 -13.90
C VAL A 233 3.70 15.38 -12.59
N ASP A 234 2.96 16.46 -12.45
CA ASP A 234 2.95 17.28 -11.23
C ASP A 234 2.30 16.50 -10.06
N LYS A 235 1.19 15.79 -10.30
CA LYS A 235 0.56 14.88 -9.33
C LYS A 235 1.54 13.78 -8.89
N LEU A 236 2.22 13.13 -9.84
CA LEU A 236 3.22 12.11 -9.53
C LEU A 236 4.38 12.66 -8.69
N LYS A 237 4.93 13.82 -9.06
CA LYS A 237 6.04 14.46 -8.31
C LYS A 237 5.61 14.89 -6.92
N ASP A 238 4.38 15.35 -6.75
CA ASP A 238 3.81 15.64 -5.44
C ASP A 238 3.75 14.38 -4.58
N LEU A 239 3.24 13.27 -5.11
CA LEU A 239 3.22 11.98 -4.41
C LEU A 239 4.63 11.50 -4.03
N ILE A 240 5.60 11.56 -4.96
CA ILE A 240 7.00 11.23 -4.67
C ILE A 240 7.56 12.09 -3.54
N SER A 241 7.23 13.37 -3.52
CA SER A 241 7.71 14.31 -2.48
C SER A 241 7.14 14.00 -1.08
N ARG A 242 6.02 13.32 -1.02
CA ARG A 242 5.34 12.91 0.21
C ARG A 242 5.76 11.52 0.72
N VAL A 243 6.52 10.77 -0.06
CA VAL A 243 7.00 9.45 0.39
C VAL A 243 7.84 9.59 1.64
N ASP A 244 7.39 8.97 2.72
CA ASP A 244 8.04 9.00 4.03
C ASP A 244 8.16 7.62 4.69
N GLY A 245 7.88 6.57 3.92
CA GLY A 245 8.05 5.19 4.32
C GLY A 245 8.39 4.29 3.15
N ILE A 246 8.93 3.12 3.46
CA ILE A 246 9.13 2.05 2.49
C ILE A 246 8.11 0.97 2.83
N SER A 247 7.21 0.67 1.90
CA SER A 247 6.39 -0.52 2.01
C SER A 247 7.30 -1.72 1.83
N VAL A 248 7.62 -2.35 2.92
CA VAL A 248 8.29 -3.65 2.87
C VAL A 248 7.18 -4.65 2.53
N ASN A 249 7.17 -5.17 1.31
CA ASN A 249 6.29 -6.28 0.90
C ASN A 249 6.58 -7.59 1.69
N GLN A 250 7.31 -7.49 2.78
CA GLN A 250 7.58 -8.53 3.74
C GLN A 250 7.18 -8.04 5.12
N GLN A 251 5.87 -7.84 5.32
CA GLN A 251 5.33 -8.06 6.65
C GLN A 251 5.86 -9.42 7.08
N ASP A 252 6.43 -9.49 8.27
CA ASP A 252 6.80 -10.79 8.80
C ASP A 252 5.54 -11.67 8.84
N SER A 253 5.46 -12.60 7.89
CA SER A 253 4.28 -13.45 7.73
C SER A 253 3.94 -14.23 9.00
N ASN A 254 4.95 -14.55 9.81
CA ASN A 254 4.73 -15.24 11.08
C ASN A 254 4.10 -14.30 12.11
N LEU A 255 4.52 -13.04 12.13
CA LEU A 255 3.94 -12.06 13.04
C LEU A 255 2.50 -11.72 12.63
N MET A 256 2.23 -11.59 11.34
CA MET A 256 0.85 -11.45 10.83
C MET A 256 0.00 -12.67 11.16
N ASN A 257 0.54 -13.89 11.05
CA ASN A 257 -0.16 -15.11 11.45
C ASN A 257 -0.51 -15.10 12.95
N ILE A 258 0.41 -14.65 13.82
CA ILE A 258 0.12 -14.50 15.25
C ILE A 258 -1.06 -13.55 15.47
N ILE A 259 -1.06 -12.41 14.78
CA ILE A 259 -2.13 -11.41 14.90
C ILE A 259 -3.47 -12.00 14.42
N THR A 260 -3.51 -12.59 13.24
CA THR A 260 -4.74 -13.11 12.63
C THR A 260 -5.32 -14.29 13.42
N GLU A 261 -4.48 -15.24 13.86
CA GLU A 261 -4.90 -16.39 14.67
C GLU A 261 -5.57 -15.94 15.98
N GLU A 262 -4.98 -15.01 16.71
CA GLU A 262 -5.54 -14.57 18.00
C GLU A 262 -6.74 -13.65 17.82
N ALA A 263 -6.70 -12.75 16.84
CA ALA A 263 -7.81 -11.85 16.53
C ALA A 263 -9.09 -12.63 16.17
N GLU A 264 -8.95 -13.80 15.56
CA GLU A 264 -10.08 -14.66 15.20
C GLU A 264 -10.91 -15.09 16.43
N ALA A 265 -10.28 -15.28 17.58
CA ALA A 265 -10.99 -15.59 18.83
C ALA A 265 -11.88 -14.43 19.31
N TYR A 266 -11.45 -13.19 19.09
CA TYR A 266 -12.27 -11.99 19.32
C TYR A 266 -13.41 -11.89 18.30
N PHE A 267 -13.13 -12.07 17.03
CA PHE A 267 -14.12 -11.98 15.96
C PHE A 267 -15.24 -13.03 16.10
N LYS A 268 -14.93 -14.19 16.67
CA LYS A 268 -15.92 -15.25 17.01
C LYS A 268 -16.59 -15.05 18.36
N GLY A 269 -16.33 -13.96 19.08
CA GLY A 269 -16.88 -13.71 20.41
C GLY A 269 -16.44 -14.69 21.50
N GLN A 270 -15.32 -15.39 21.30
CA GLN A 270 -14.77 -16.39 22.23
C GLN A 270 -13.91 -15.76 23.32
N LYS A 271 -13.29 -14.63 23.04
CA LYS A 271 -12.44 -13.87 23.96
C LYS A 271 -12.77 -12.37 23.90
N SER A 272 -12.49 -11.65 24.95
CA SER A 272 -12.56 -10.18 24.95
C SER A 272 -11.45 -9.57 24.10
N LEU A 273 -11.65 -8.33 23.67
CA LEU A 273 -10.64 -7.56 22.94
C LEU A 273 -9.35 -7.41 23.76
N ASP A 274 -9.49 -7.09 25.05
CA ASP A 274 -8.34 -6.94 25.97
C ASP A 274 -7.54 -8.25 26.13
N ASP A 275 -8.23 -9.39 26.24
CA ASP A 275 -7.55 -10.70 26.33
C ASP A 275 -6.77 -10.97 25.04
N VAL A 276 -7.39 -10.75 23.87
CA VAL A 276 -6.77 -11.03 22.57
C VAL A 276 -5.57 -10.12 22.34
N THR A 277 -5.69 -8.82 22.56
CA THR A 277 -4.57 -7.89 22.37
C THR A 277 -3.42 -8.17 23.34
N SER A 278 -3.70 -8.58 24.58
CA SER A 278 -2.67 -9.01 25.52
C SER A 278 -1.95 -10.29 25.07
N ILE A 279 -2.66 -11.25 24.48
CA ILE A 279 -2.07 -12.47 23.93
C ILE A 279 -1.20 -12.15 22.70
N ILE A 280 -1.73 -11.34 21.76
CA ILE A 280 -0.98 -10.89 20.58
C ILE A 280 0.30 -10.19 21.03
N GLN A 281 0.20 -9.24 21.95
CA GLN A 281 1.33 -8.52 22.53
C GLN A 281 2.40 -9.47 23.08
N SER A 282 1.99 -10.47 23.87
CA SER A 282 2.89 -11.45 24.46
C SER A 282 3.56 -12.33 23.44
N ARG A 283 2.79 -12.94 22.51
CA ARG A 283 3.29 -13.83 21.47
C ARG A 283 4.22 -13.08 20.49
N ALA A 284 3.81 -11.88 20.05
CA ALA A 284 4.60 -11.04 19.18
C ALA A 284 5.94 -10.64 19.84
N THR A 285 5.92 -10.22 21.11
CA THR A 285 7.14 -9.87 21.84
C THR A 285 8.12 -11.06 21.95
N ILE A 286 7.62 -12.27 22.21
CA ILE A 286 8.45 -13.49 22.22
C ILE A 286 9.07 -13.70 20.85
N TYR A 287 8.25 -13.70 19.80
CA TYR A 287 8.70 -13.91 18.44
C TYR A 287 9.77 -12.90 18.00
N VAL A 288 9.54 -11.61 18.26
CA VAL A 288 10.50 -10.54 17.92
C VAL A 288 11.82 -10.73 18.66
N ASN A 289 11.79 -11.11 19.97
CA ASN A 289 13.01 -11.34 20.73
C ASN A 289 13.80 -12.58 20.28
N GLU A 290 13.15 -13.57 19.69
CA GLU A 290 13.81 -14.76 19.15
C GLU A 290 14.42 -14.54 17.76
N ASN A 291 13.99 -13.49 17.03
CA ASN A 291 14.37 -13.26 15.64
C ASN A 291 15.11 -11.93 15.40
N LYS A 292 15.38 -11.13 16.44
CA LYS A 292 16.14 -9.88 16.35
C LYS A 292 17.66 -10.06 16.27
#